data_afc74cd71e822462caa637eb5be87e98
#
_entry.id   afc74cd71e822462caa637eb5be87e98
#
_cell.length_a   1.000
_cell.length_b   1.000
_cell.length_c   1.000
_cell.angle_alpha   90.00
_cell.angle_beta   90.00
_cell.angle_gamma   90.00
#
_symmetry.space_group_name_H-M   'P 1'
#
loop_
_entity.id
_entity.type
_entity.pdbx_description
1 polymer ?
#
loop_
_entity_poly.entity_id
_entity_poly.type
_entity_poly.pdbx_seq_one_letter_code
_entity_poly.pdbx_strand_id
1 'polypeptide(L)'
;MAQKPSIPKGTRDFSSAEMAKRNYIFDTIKQVFALHGFRQIETPAMENLSTLMGKYGEEGDKLLFKILNSGDFLKNASDEQLLDRNCPRLTSALCEKGLRYDLTVPFARFVVQHRGELQFPFKRFQIQPVWRADRPQKGRYREFYQCDADVIGTDSLLNEIDLLQIIDDVFQRFGINITIKLNNRKVLSGIAEVIGEPDKIVDITVAIDKIDKIGIDNVNAELIEKGISQAAVDQLQPLLTLSGSNNEKLESLEQLLATSEIGKKGIEELRFVIGQTDEIGINATLELDVSLARGLNYYTGTIIEVKANDVQIGSITGGGRYDNLTGVFGLPGVSGVGISFGADRIYDVLNQLDLYPTGTQAGTTVFFVNFGDKEAAASLKHIKSLRAAGISCELYPETAKMKKQMGYANDNHIPYVAIIGETELEKSTVTLKSMETGEQEELTIQQIIDKLK
;
A
#
# COMPACT_ATOMS: atom_id res chain seq x y z
N MET A 1 -18.50 -0.61 37.61
CA MET A 1 -17.70 0.45 37.00
C MET A 1 -17.85 0.31 35.49
N ALA A 2 -18.15 1.39 34.78
CA ALA A 2 -18.20 1.35 33.32
C ALA A 2 -16.77 1.09 32.75
N GLN A 3 -16.65 0.12 31.86
CA GLN A 3 -15.38 -0.18 31.22
C GLN A 3 -14.98 0.99 30.31
N LYS A 4 -13.76 1.52 30.45
CA LYS A 4 -13.24 2.56 29.56
C LYS A 4 -13.06 1.95 28.16
N PRO A 5 -13.69 2.51 27.11
CA PRO A 5 -13.55 2.00 25.76
C PRO A 5 -12.09 2.11 25.28
N SER A 6 -11.65 1.10 24.54
CA SER A 6 -10.30 1.05 23.94
C SER A 6 -10.33 0.22 22.67
N ILE A 7 -9.39 0.47 21.78
CA ILE A 7 -9.16 -0.29 20.54
C ILE A 7 -7.99 -1.27 20.70
N PRO A 8 -7.92 -2.35 19.89
CA PRO A 8 -6.79 -3.27 19.89
C PRO A 8 -5.47 -2.54 19.60
N LYS A 9 -4.40 -2.96 20.28
CA LYS A 9 -3.07 -2.37 20.07
C LYS A 9 -2.59 -2.56 18.63
N GLY A 10 -2.21 -1.47 17.98
CA GLY A 10 -1.72 -1.46 16.59
C GLY A 10 -2.80 -1.29 15.54
N THR A 11 -4.06 -1.04 15.95
CA THR A 11 -5.15 -0.58 15.09
C THR A 11 -5.43 0.89 15.36
N ARG A 12 -6.21 1.55 14.48
CA ARG A 12 -6.52 2.97 14.58
C ARG A 12 -7.96 3.25 14.18
N ASP A 13 -8.59 4.21 14.87
CA ASP A 13 -9.75 4.93 14.35
C ASP A 13 -9.27 6.08 13.45
N PHE A 14 -10.07 6.46 12.49
CA PHE A 14 -9.80 7.61 11.61
C PHE A 14 -10.99 8.57 11.66
N SER A 15 -10.71 9.82 11.98
CA SER A 15 -11.68 10.90 11.90
C SER A 15 -12.10 11.18 10.44
N SER A 16 -13.16 11.96 10.25
CA SER A 16 -13.60 12.35 8.90
C SER A 16 -12.52 13.09 8.12
N ALA A 17 -11.75 13.96 8.77
CA ALA A 17 -10.64 14.68 8.14
C ALA A 17 -9.49 13.73 7.73
N GLU A 18 -9.15 12.76 8.58
CA GLU A 18 -8.15 11.73 8.25
C GLU A 18 -8.64 10.83 7.12
N MET A 19 -9.93 10.48 7.10
CA MET A 19 -10.51 9.69 6.01
C MET A 19 -10.51 10.43 4.67
N ALA A 20 -10.71 11.75 4.66
CA ALA A 20 -10.57 12.53 3.43
C ALA A 20 -9.15 12.44 2.85
N LYS A 21 -8.13 12.58 3.70
CA LYS A 21 -6.74 12.41 3.32
C LYS A 21 -6.44 11.00 2.81
N ARG A 22 -6.99 9.97 3.45
CA ARG A 22 -6.85 8.58 3.01
C ARG A 22 -7.53 8.32 1.67
N ASN A 23 -8.74 8.85 1.48
CA ASN A 23 -9.47 8.73 0.22
C ASN A 23 -8.71 9.41 -0.93
N TYR A 24 -8.10 10.57 -0.71
CA TYR A 24 -7.21 11.19 -1.69
C TYR A 24 -6.10 10.24 -2.15
N ILE A 25 -5.47 9.50 -1.23
CA ILE A 25 -4.45 8.50 -1.57
C ILE A 25 -5.05 7.36 -2.39
N PHE A 26 -6.17 6.79 -1.93
CA PHE A 26 -6.80 5.66 -2.62
C PHE A 26 -7.30 6.04 -4.02
N ASP A 27 -7.92 7.21 -4.16
CA ASP A 27 -8.46 7.67 -5.44
C ASP A 27 -7.37 8.00 -6.44
N THR A 28 -6.26 8.60 -5.99
CA THR A 28 -5.09 8.88 -6.84
C THR A 28 -4.49 7.59 -7.37
N ILE A 29 -4.22 6.62 -6.49
CA ILE A 29 -3.65 5.31 -6.88
C ILE A 29 -4.62 4.56 -7.81
N LYS A 30 -5.91 4.54 -7.50
CA LYS A 30 -6.95 3.90 -8.31
C LYS A 30 -7.03 4.49 -9.72
N GLN A 31 -6.94 5.82 -9.83
CA GLN A 31 -6.93 6.50 -11.14
C GLN A 31 -5.72 6.08 -11.98
N VAL A 32 -4.52 6.04 -11.39
CA VAL A 32 -3.31 5.60 -12.11
C VAL A 32 -3.43 4.14 -12.54
N PHE A 33 -3.86 3.24 -11.67
CA PHE A 33 -4.08 1.83 -12.04
C PHE A 33 -5.06 1.68 -13.21
N ALA A 34 -6.15 2.47 -13.22
CA ALA A 34 -7.13 2.44 -14.29
C ALA A 34 -6.55 2.95 -15.62
N LEU A 35 -5.69 4.00 -15.61
CA LEU A 35 -4.99 4.50 -16.80
C LEU A 35 -4.08 3.46 -17.43
N HIS A 36 -3.46 2.59 -16.62
CA HIS A 36 -2.61 1.48 -17.09
C HIS A 36 -3.39 0.20 -17.42
N GLY A 37 -4.73 0.26 -17.43
CA GLY A 37 -5.62 -0.85 -17.84
C GLY A 37 -5.82 -1.93 -16.80
N PHE A 38 -5.50 -1.69 -15.53
CA PHE A 38 -5.76 -2.62 -14.45
C PHE A 38 -7.24 -2.61 -14.04
N ARG A 39 -7.78 -3.77 -13.70
CA ARG A 39 -9.18 -3.97 -13.31
C ARG A 39 -9.29 -4.25 -11.82
N GLN A 40 -10.25 -3.61 -11.16
CA GLN A 40 -10.47 -3.82 -9.74
C GLN A 40 -11.09 -5.18 -9.46
N ILE A 41 -10.52 -5.91 -8.50
CA ILE A 41 -11.11 -7.08 -7.89
C ILE A 41 -11.07 -6.95 -6.37
N GLU A 42 -11.81 -7.82 -5.68
CA GLU A 42 -11.73 -7.97 -4.23
C GLU A 42 -11.69 -9.45 -3.84
N THR A 43 -11.01 -9.76 -2.76
CA THR A 43 -11.00 -11.08 -2.14
C THR A 43 -11.48 -10.96 -0.68
N PRO A 44 -11.97 -12.03 -0.05
CA PRO A 44 -12.40 -12.00 1.35
C PRO A 44 -11.29 -11.58 2.30
N ALA A 45 -11.64 -10.89 3.39
CA ALA A 45 -10.71 -10.57 4.47
C ALA A 45 -10.24 -11.82 5.22
N MET A 46 -11.12 -12.81 5.33
CA MET A 46 -10.85 -14.12 5.91
C MET A 46 -10.55 -15.14 4.80
N GLU A 47 -9.47 -15.87 4.97
CA GLU A 47 -9.08 -17.00 4.12
C GLU A 47 -9.04 -18.28 4.95
N ASN A 48 -9.14 -19.43 4.27
CA ASN A 48 -8.84 -20.68 4.94
C ASN A 48 -7.38 -20.67 5.43
N LEU A 49 -7.14 -21.11 6.64
CA LEU A 49 -5.80 -21.07 7.22
C LEU A 49 -4.78 -21.89 6.39
N SER A 50 -5.23 -22.98 5.75
CA SER A 50 -4.43 -23.78 4.80
C SER A 50 -4.01 -22.99 3.55
N THR A 51 -4.76 -21.97 3.15
CA THR A 51 -4.39 -21.04 2.08
C THR A 51 -3.22 -20.15 2.48
N LEU A 52 -3.17 -19.72 3.74
CA LEU A 52 -2.21 -18.74 4.25
C LEU A 52 -0.92 -19.40 4.77
N MET A 53 -1.05 -20.49 5.53
CA MET A 53 0.10 -21.16 6.18
C MET A 53 1.11 -21.72 5.18
N GLY A 54 2.40 -21.57 5.49
CA GLY A 54 3.51 -22.07 4.69
C GLY A 54 3.82 -21.25 3.43
N LYS A 55 3.20 -20.06 3.26
CA LYS A 55 3.40 -19.20 2.09
C LYS A 55 4.35 -18.02 2.37
N TYR A 56 4.48 -17.63 3.62
CA TYR A 56 5.22 -16.45 4.05
C TYR A 56 6.54 -16.77 4.76
N GLY A 57 6.92 -18.06 4.81
CA GLY A 57 8.03 -18.54 5.62
C GLY A 57 7.69 -18.60 7.11
N GLU A 58 8.59 -19.17 7.93
CA GLU A 58 8.34 -19.38 9.37
C GLU A 58 8.04 -18.10 10.14
N GLU A 59 8.73 -17.01 9.80
CA GLU A 59 8.52 -15.72 10.46
C GLU A 59 7.16 -15.12 10.10
N GLY A 60 6.77 -15.15 8.83
CA GLY A 60 5.48 -14.66 8.37
C GLY A 60 4.32 -15.46 8.94
N ASP A 61 4.45 -16.78 9.04
CA ASP A 61 3.42 -17.67 9.60
C ASP A 61 3.15 -17.38 11.09
N LYS A 62 4.17 -16.90 11.84
CA LYS A 62 4.01 -16.44 13.24
C LYS A 62 3.21 -15.13 13.34
N LEU A 63 3.21 -14.33 12.27
CA LEU A 63 2.52 -13.04 12.22
C LEU A 63 1.08 -13.12 11.70
N LEU A 64 0.60 -14.30 11.29
CA LEU A 64 -0.78 -14.51 10.88
C LEU A 64 -1.75 -14.40 12.06
N PHE A 65 -2.78 -13.57 11.92
CA PHE A 65 -3.93 -13.58 12.83
C PHE A 65 -4.81 -14.80 12.52
N LYS A 66 -4.92 -15.70 13.50
CA LYS A 66 -5.72 -16.91 13.42
C LYS A 66 -7.06 -16.67 14.10
N ILE A 67 -8.13 -17.18 13.49
CA ILE A 67 -9.50 -16.98 13.97
C ILE A 67 -10.00 -18.28 14.57
N LEU A 68 -10.39 -18.25 15.85
CA LEU A 68 -11.00 -19.38 16.52
C LEU A 68 -12.30 -19.79 15.82
N ASN A 69 -12.54 -21.07 15.71
CA ASN A 69 -13.77 -21.60 15.16
C ASN A 69 -14.99 -21.11 15.96
N SER A 70 -16.09 -20.83 15.28
CA SER A 70 -17.31 -20.35 15.93
C SER A 70 -18.00 -21.47 16.71
N GLY A 71 -18.70 -21.12 17.76
CA GLY A 71 -19.41 -22.06 18.63
C GLY A 71 -18.45 -22.79 19.56
N ASP A 72 -18.59 -24.11 19.66
CA ASP A 72 -17.66 -24.95 20.46
C ASP A 72 -16.33 -25.13 19.69
N PHE A 73 -15.41 -24.19 19.89
CA PHE A 73 -14.11 -24.18 19.23
C PHE A 73 -13.17 -25.29 19.69
N LEU A 74 -13.49 -25.98 20.79
CA LEU A 74 -12.73 -27.15 21.28
C LEU A 74 -13.17 -28.47 20.62
N LYS A 75 -14.29 -28.48 19.91
CA LYS A 75 -14.90 -29.70 19.36
C LYS A 75 -13.94 -30.61 18.59
N ASN A 76 -12.99 -30.02 17.88
CA ASN A 76 -12.02 -30.74 17.02
C ASN A 76 -10.66 -30.99 17.71
N ALA A 77 -10.50 -30.53 18.97
CA ALA A 77 -9.27 -30.76 19.74
C ALA A 77 -9.44 -31.97 20.65
N SER A 78 -8.47 -32.89 20.63
CA SER A 78 -8.45 -34.01 21.61
C SER A 78 -7.86 -33.55 22.92
N ASP A 79 -8.23 -34.28 24.03
CA ASP A 79 -7.66 -34.01 25.36
C ASP A 79 -6.13 -34.12 25.34
N GLU A 80 -5.55 -35.04 24.55
CA GLU A 80 -4.10 -35.17 24.35
C GLU A 80 -3.48 -33.90 23.75
N GLN A 81 -4.10 -33.34 22.71
CA GLN A 81 -3.63 -32.09 22.09
C GLN A 81 -3.68 -30.91 23.05
N LEU A 82 -4.72 -30.83 23.88
CA LEU A 82 -4.88 -29.80 24.90
C LEU A 82 -3.83 -29.91 26.00
N LEU A 83 -3.51 -31.13 26.43
CA LEU A 83 -2.51 -31.39 27.47
C LEU A 83 -1.06 -31.18 26.94
N ASP A 84 -0.77 -31.56 25.69
CA ASP A 84 0.54 -31.41 25.07
C ASP A 84 0.96 -29.93 24.87
N ARG A 85 0.01 -29.00 24.86
CA ARG A 85 0.23 -27.55 24.67
C ARG A 85 1.05 -27.22 23.42
N ASN A 86 1.03 -28.08 22.42
CA ASN A 86 1.71 -27.85 21.15
C ASN A 86 0.90 -26.87 20.29
N CYS A 87 1.34 -25.59 20.26
CA CYS A 87 0.62 -24.53 19.56
C CYS A 87 0.35 -24.83 18.06
N PRO A 88 1.28 -25.36 17.25
CA PRO A 88 1.00 -25.74 15.86
C PRO A 88 -0.11 -26.77 15.71
N ARG A 89 -0.09 -27.85 16.53
CA ARG A 89 -1.12 -28.90 16.51
C ARG A 89 -2.48 -28.38 16.97
N LEU A 90 -2.50 -27.56 18.04
CA LEU A 90 -3.72 -26.94 18.52
C LEU A 90 -4.30 -25.94 17.51
N THR A 91 -3.46 -25.15 16.85
CA THR A 91 -3.91 -24.18 15.84
C THR A 91 -4.74 -24.84 14.75
N SER A 92 -4.32 -25.99 14.22
CA SER A 92 -5.04 -26.71 13.16
C SER A 92 -6.41 -27.25 13.62
N ALA A 93 -6.56 -27.56 14.90
CA ALA A 93 -7.82 -28.04 15.48
C ALA A 93 -8.77 -26.90 15.83
N LEU A 94 -8.24 -25.76 16.30
CA LEU A 94 -9.01 -24.63 16.83
C LEU A 94 -9.34 -23.56 15.80
N CYS A 95 -8.56 -23.43 14.71
CA CYS A 95 -8.61 -22.36 13.76
C CYS A 95 -8.63 -22.88 12.31
N GLU A 96 -9.77 -22.83 11.65
CA GLU A 96 -9.89 -23.15 10.23
C GLU A 96 -9.61 -21.94 9.34
N LYS A 97 -9.65 -20.73 9.89
CA LYS A 97 -9.56 -19.45 9.16
C LYS A 97 -8.51 -18.54 9.79
N GLY A 98 -7.99 -17.65 8.98
CA GLY A 98 -7.13 -16.53 9.39
C GLY A 98 -7.48 -15.26 8.66
N LEU A 99 -7.01 -14.11 9.17
CA LEU A 99 -7.03 -12.87 8.42
C LEU A 99 -5.89 -12.87 7.41
N ARG A 100 -6.16 -12.40 6.19
CA ARG A 100 -5.15 -12.32 5.13
C ARG A 100 -3.97 -11.42 5.55
N TYR A 101 -2.77 -11.90 5.26
CA TYR A 101 -1.51 -11.23 5.59
C TYR A 101 -1.08 -10.22 4.51
N ASP A 102 -1.42 -10.52 3.26
CA ASP A 102 -1.24 -9.71 2.05
C ASP A 102 -2.43 -9.89 1.10
N LEU A 103 -2.37 -9.27 -0.07
CA LEU A 103 -3.37 -9.43 -1.13
C LEU A 103 -2.88 -10.39 -2.23
N THR A 104 -1.60 -10.75 -2.26
CA THR A 104 -0.99 -11.54 -3.34
C THR A 104 -1.32 -13.03 -3.21
N VAL A 105 -1.24 -13.62 -2.02
CA VAL A 105 -1.60 -15.03 -1.81
C VAL A 105 -3.10 -15.27 -2.03
N PRO A 106 -4.03 -14.45 -1.48
CA PRO A 106 -5.44 -14.52 -1.85
C PRO A 106 -5.71 -14.34 -3.36
N PHE A 107 -4.95 -13.48 -4.02
CA PHE A 107 -5.04 -13.30 -5.48
C PHE A 107 -4.60 -14.57 -6.24
N ALA A 108 -3.50 -15.21 -5.86
CA ALA A 108 -3.07 -16.46 -6.47
C ALA A 108 -4.15 -17.56 -6.34
N ARG A 109 -4.76 -17.70 -5.16
CA ARG A 109 -5.91 -18.59 -4.95
C ARG A 109 -7.09 -18.21 -5.85
N PHE A 110 -7.42 -16.91 -5.96
CA PHE A 110 -8.49 -16.39 -6.83
C PHE A 110 -8.24 -16.76 -8.29
N VAL A 111 -7.02 -16.57 -8.81
CA VAL A 111 -6.65 -16.91 -10.19
C VAL A 111 -6.87 -18.40 -10.49
N VAL A 112 -6.44 -19.28 -9.59
CA VAL A 112 -6.62 -20.72 -9.75
C VAL A 112 -8.11 -21.09 -9.75
N GLN A 113 -8.87 -20.53 -8.83
CA GLN A 113 -10.30 -20.81 -8.66
C GLN A 113 -11.15 -20.34 -9.86
N HIS A 114 -10.75 -19.21 -10.47
CA HIS A 114 -11.45 -18.61 -11.62
C HIS A 114 -10.73 -18.80 -12.96
N ARG A 115 -9.80 -19.79 -13.04
CA ARG A 115 -8.95 -19.98 -14.23
C ARG A 115 -9.75 -20.08 -15.54
N GLY A 116 -10.92 -20.70 -15.51
CA GLY A 116 -11.81 -20.84 -16.70
C GLY A 116 -12.48 -19.56 -17.14
N GLU A 117 -12.53 -18.54 -16.30
CA GLU A 117 -13.19 -17.24 -16.55
C GLU A 117 -12.18 -16.15 -16.92
N LEU A 118 -10.91 -16.33 -16.52
CA LEU A 118 -9.85 -15.34 -16.70
C LEU A 118 -9.12 -15.53 -18.03
N GLN A 119 -8.97 -14.44 -18.77
CA GLN A 119 -8.11 -14.39 -19.95
C GLN A 119 -6.74 -13.83 -19.55
N PHE A 120 -5.65 -14.54 -19.92
CA PHE A 120 -4.29 -14.12 -19.70
C PHE A 120 -3.74 -13.34 -20.93
N PRO A 121 -2.85 -12.36 -20.70
CA PRO A 121 -2.43 -11.81 -19.41
C PRO A 121 -3.58 -11.07 -18.70
N PHE A 122 -3.68 -11.24 -17.38
CA PHE A 122 -4.69 -10.62 -16.55
C PHE A 122 -4.07 -9.54 -15.64
N LYS A 123 -4.49 -8.28 -15.82
CA LYS A 123 -4.10 -7.12 -15.02
C LYS A 123 -5.18 -6.84 -13.97
N ARG A 124 -4.84 -6.94 -12.69
CA ARG A 124 -5.78 -6.61 -11.60
C ARG A 124 -5.22 -5.58 -10.65
N PHE A 125 -6.06 -4.84 -9.95
CA PHE A 125 -5.69 -4.14 -8.74
C PHE A 125 -6.66 -4.42 -7.58
N GLN A 126 -6.16 -4.28 -6.34
CA GLN A 126 -6.95 -4.34 -5.10
C GLN A 126 -6.49 -3.24 -4.15
N ILE A 127 -7.45 -2.59 -3.48
CA ILE A 127 -7.19 -1.63 -2.41
C ILE A 127 -7.99 -2.10 -1.20
N GLN A 128 -7.35 -2.84 -0.31
CA GLN A 128 -8.02 -3.50 0.80
C GLN A 128 -7.12 -3.59 2.04
N PRO A 129 -7.71 -3.74 3.25
CA PRO A 129 -6.95 -3.92 4.48
C PRO A 129 -6.32 -5.32 4.56
N VAL A 130 -5.17 -5.39 5.23
CA VAL A 130 -4.44 -6.62 5.59
C VAL A 130 -4.03 -6.57 7.05
N TRP A 131 -3.71 -7.74 7.63
CA TRP A 131 -3.45 -7.87 9.05
C TRP A 131 -2.16 -8.63 9.33
N ARG A 132 -1.28 -8.02 10.13
CA ARG A 132 -0.01 -8.62 10.55
C ARG A 132 0.18 -8.43 12.05
N ALA A 133 0.48 -9.49 12.78
CA ALA A 133 0.70 -9.45 14.22
C ALA A 133 2.07 -8.84 14.61
N ASP A 134 2.58 -7.93 13.80
CA ASP A 134 3.81 -7.19 14.04
C ASP A 134 3.80 -6.43 15.37
N ARG A 135 5.00 -6.15 15.90
CA ARG A 135 5.17 -5.20 17.00
C ARG A 135 4.88 -3.78 16.48
N PRO A 136 3.84 -3.10 16.99
CA PRO A 136 3.46 -1.78 16.50
C PRO A 136 4.55 -0.74 16.74
N GLN A 137 4.84 0.07 15.71
CA GLN A 137 5.73 1.22 15.75
C GLN A 137 5.32 2.22 14.66
N LYS A 138 5.93 3.42 14.60
CA LYS A 138 5.64 4.41 13.55
C LYS A 138 5.80 3.77 12.16
N GLY A 139 4.79 3.90 11.29
CA GLY A 139 4.77 3.32 9.95
C GLY A 139 4.62 1.78 9.90
N ARG A 140 4.32 1.11 11.05
CA ARG A 140 4.05 -0.33 11.12
C ARG A 140 2.88 -0.61 12.05
N TYR A 141 1.76 -0.96 11.45
CA TYR A 141 0.48 -1.20 12.10
C TYR A 141 0.09 -2.67 11.97
N ARG A 142 -0.84 -3.13 12.81
CA ARG A 142 -1.40 -4.49 12.75
C ARG A 142 -2.53 -4.63 11.76
N GLU A 143 -3.22 -3.54 11.46
CA GLU A 143 -4.21 -3.39 10.41
C GLU A 143 -3.81 -2.20 9.54
N PHE A 144 -3.65 -2.41 8.24
CA PHE A 144 -3.25 -1.37 7.30
C PHE A 144 -3.70 -1.72 5.88
N TYR A 145 -3.76 -0.72 5.00
CA TYR A 145 -4.19 -0.89 3.63
C TYR A 145 -3.01 -1.12 2.69
N GLN A 146 -3.15 -2.13 1.84
CA GLN A 146 -2.32 -2.34 0.66
C GLN A 146 -3.09 -1.94 -0.60
N CYS A 147 -2.40 -1.29 -1.53
CA CYS A 147 -2.92 -0.97 -2.86
C CYS A 147 -2.04 -1.73 -3.85
N ASP A 148 -2.49 -2.91 -4.24
CA ASP A 148 -1.74 -3.85 -5.07
C ASP A 148 -2.17 -3.78 -6.53
N ALA A 149 -1.18 -3.82 -7.43
CA ALA A 149 -1.38 -4.03 -8.86
C ALA A 149 -0.52 -5.19 -9.33
N ASP A 150 -1.12 -6.17 -10.00
CA ASP A 150 -0.46 -7.37 -10.50
C ASP A 150 -0.85 -7.68 -11.94
N VAL A 151 0.11 -8.22 -12.68
CA VAL A 151 -0.09 -8.84 -14.00
C VAL A 151 0.27 -10.31 -13.87
N ILE A 152 -0.61 -11.20 -14.31
CA ILE A 152 -0.39 -12.65 -14.25
C ILE A 152 -0.65 -13.31 -15.60
N GLY A 153 0.09 -14.40 -15.89
CA GLY A 153 -0.06 -15.18 -17.11
C GLY A 153 0.85 -14.76 -18.26
N THR A 154 1.98 -14.12 -17.96
CA THR A 154 3.01 -13.73 -18.94
C THR A 154 4.37 -13.58 -18.28
N ASP A 155 5.43 -13.98 -18.99
CA ASP A 155 6.83 -13.84 -18.58
C ASP A 155 7.47 -12.53 -19.08
N SER A 156 6.72 -11.71 -19.81
CA SER A 156 7.23 -10.47 -20.43
C SER A 156 7.70 -9.47 -19.39
N LEU A 157 8.95 -9.02 -19.50
CA LEU A 157 9.55 -7.97 -18.67
C LEU A 157 9.00 -6.56 -18.95
N LEU A 158 8.19 -6.40 -20.00
CA LEU A 158 7.48 -5.14 -20.27
C LEU A 158 6.49 -4.79 -19.14
N ASN A 159 6.08 -5.78 -18.37
CA ASN A 159 5.20 -5.55 -17.20
C ASN A 159 5.95 -4.91 -16.03
N GLU A 160 7.22 -5.24 -15.82
CA GLU A 160 8.07 -4.55 -14.85
C GLU A 160 8.18 -3.06 -15.19
N ILE A 161 8.38 -2.75 -16.47
CA ILE A 161 8.50 -1.37 -16.96
C ILE A 161 7.19 -0.60 -16.74
N ASP A 162 6.04 -1.21 -17.06
CA ASP A 162 4.71 -0.64 -16.81
C ASP A 162 4.49 -0.38 -15.31
N LEU A 163 4.91 -1.30 -14.44
CA LEU A 163 4.82 -1.13 -12.98
C LEU A 163 5.75 -0.02 -12.47
N LEU A 164 6.94 0.15 -13.04
CA LEU A 164 7.85 1.24 -12.70
C LEU A 164 7.27 2.61 -13.10
N GLN A 165 6.62 2.70 -14.26
CA GLN A 165 5.87 3.89 -14.67
C GLN A 165 4.71 4.20 -13.73
N ILE A 166 3.94 3.19 -13.32
CA ILE A 166 2.87 3.35 -12.31
C ILE A 166 3.41 3.93 -11.00
N ILE A 167 4.56 3.44 -10.54
CA ILE A 167 5.20 3.96 -9.33
C ILE A 167 5.56 5.44 -9.52
N ASP A 168 6.22 5.78 -10.62
CA ASP A 168 6.61 7.16 -10.94
C ASP A 168 5.39 8.08 -11.00
N ASP A 169 4.37 7.71 -11.77
CA ASP A 169 3.11 8.47 -11.94
C ASP A 169 2.40 8.74 -10.60
N VAL A 170 2.29 7.73 -9.74
CA VAL A 170 1.65 7.86 -8.44
C VAL A 170 2.39 8.85 -7.55
N PHE A 171 3.72 8.72 -7.44
CA PHE A 171 4.49 9.58 -6.55
C PHE A 171 4.69 10.99 -7.09
N GLN A 172 4.71 11.18 -8.41
CA GLN A 172 4.63 12.51 -9.02
C GLN A 172 3.34 13.23 -8.64
N ARG A 173 2.18 12.55 -8.73
CA ARG A 173 0.88 13.14 -8.34
C ARG A 173 0.82 13.49 -6.86
N PHE A 174 1.54 12.75 -6.02
CA PHE A 174 1.66 13.06 -4.59
C PHE A 174 2.71 14.15 -4.29
N GLY A 175 3.57 14.51 -5.26
CA GLY A 175 4.68 15.42 -5.03
C GLY A 175 5.76 14.86 -4.11
N ILE A 176 5.90 13.52 -4.03
CA ILE A 176 6.89 12.84 -3.19
C ILE A 176 8.09 12.45 -4.04
N ASN A 177 9.28 12.94 -3.67
CA ASN A 177 10.54 12.51 -4.28
C ASN A 177 10.90 11.09 -3.82
N ILE A 178 11.17 10.20 -4.77
CA ILE A 178 11.43 8.79 -4.48
C ILE A 178 12.70 8.28 -5.17
N THR A 179 13.26 7.23 -4.59
CA THR A 179 14.22 6.34 -5.22
C THR A 179 13.60 4.95 -5.36
N ILE A 180 13.59 4.44 -6.58
CA ILE A 180 13.17 3.08 -6.91
C ILE A 180 14.43 2.20 -6.94
N LYS A 181 14.53 1.29 -5.99
CA LYS A 181 15.61 0.31 -5.92
C LYS A 181 15.19 -0.96 -6.64
N LEU A 182 16.07 -1.48 -7.49
CA LEU A 182 15.89 -2.71 -8.24
C LEU A 182 16.95 -3.73 -7.90
N ASN A 183 16.56 -5.00 -7.86
CA ASN A 183 17.43 -6.16 -7.91
C ASN A 183 16.73 -7.32 -8.62
N ASN A 184 17.38 -8.47 -8.72
CA ASN A 184 16.81 -9.69 -9.28
C ASN A 184 17.19 -10.92 -8.44
N ARG A 185 16.22 -11.77 -8.12
CA ARG A 185 16.44 -12.99 -7.34
C ARG A 185 17.48 -13.91 -7.98
N LYS A 186 17.55 -13.94 -9.32
CA LYS A 186 18.50 -14.73 -10.08
C LYS A 186 19.93 -14.21 -9.88
N VAL A 187 20.12 -12.89 -9.77
CA VAL A 187 21.43 -12.30 -9.41
C VAL A 187 21.85 -12.77 -8.01
N LEU A 188 20.95 -12.72 -7.04
CA LEU A 188 21.24 -13.18 -5.67
C LEU A 188 21.57 -14.69 -5.65
N SER A 189 20.87 -15.51 -6.46
CA SER A 189 21.18 -16.91 -6.63
C SER A 189 22.55 -17.13 -7.27
N GLY A 190 22.88 -16.36 -8.29
CA GLY A 190 24.20 -16.39 -8.94
C GLY A 190 25.32 -16.01 -7.99
N ILE A 191 25.10 -15.03 -7.11
CA ILE A 191 26.06 -14.68 -6.04
C ILE A 191 26.31 -15.88 -5.13
N ALA A 192 25.24 -16.55 -4.66
CA ALA A 192 25.36 -17.73 -3.81
C ALA A 192 26.12 -18.89 -4.49
N GLU A 193 25.89 -19.09 -5.82
CA GLU A 193 26.64 -20.08 -6.61
C GLU A 193 28.13 -19.74 -6.69
N VAL A 194 28.48 -18.50 -7.03
CA VAL A 194 29.87 -18.07 -7.24
C VAL A 194 30.68 -18.14 -5.95
N ILE A 195 30.10 -17.81 -4.81
CA ILE A 195 30.78 -17.94 -3.51
C ILE A 195 30.79 -19.37 -2.96
N GLY A 196 30.22 -20.34 -3.70
CA GLY A 196 30.23 -21.77 -3.33
C GLY A 196 29.20 -22.18 -2.27
N GLU A 197 28.15 -21.37 -2.02
CA GLU A 197 27.15 -21.58 -0.97
C GLU A 197 25.70 -21.55 -1.52
N PRO A 198 25.37 -22.26 -2.62
CA PRO A 198 24.06 -22.18 -3.28
C PRO A 198 22.89 -22.59 -2.39
N ASP A 199 23.11 -23.56 -1.49
CA ASP A 199 22.07 -24.07 -0.58
C ASP A 199 21.73 -23.08 0.56
N LYS A 200 22.58 -22.06 0.78
CA LYS A 200 22.43 -21.08 1.84
C LYS A 200 21.92 -19.72 1.38
N ILE A 201 21.35 -19.65 0.17
CA ILE A 201 20.84 -18.40 -0.40
C ILE A 201 19.87 -17.67 0.53
N VAL A 202 19.03 -18.38 1.27
CA VAL A 202 18.07 -17.78 2.22
C VAL A 202 18.81 -17.08 3.37
N ASP A 203 19.82 -17.76 3.95
CA ASP A 203 20.62 -17.19 5.03
C ASP A 203 21.43 -15.98 4.58
N ILE A 204 22.02 -16.06 3.38
CA ILE A 204 22.78 -14.98 2.75
C ILE A 204 21.86 -13.76 2.53
N THR A 205 20.71 -13.96 1.92
CA THR A 205 19.78 -12.85 1.60
C THR A 205 19.18 -12.22 2.85
N VAL A 206 18.85 -13.01 3.88
CA VAL A 206 18.36 -12.50 5.18
C VAL A 206 19.41 -11.67 5.91
N ALA A 207 20.68 -12.06 5.82
CA ALA A 207 21.78 -11.29 6.44
C ALA A 207 22.05 -9.99 5.67
N ILE A 208 22.15 -10.05 4.34
CA ILE A 208 22.39 -8.88 3.46
C ILE A 208 21.28 -7.83 3.62
N ASP A 209 20.02 -8.22 3.76
CA ASP A 209 18.90 -7.30 3.98
C ASP A 209 19.06 -6.39 5.20
N LYS A 210 19.89 -6.76 6.11
CA LYS A 210 20.15 -5.98 7.33
C LYS A 210 21.28 -4.97 7.20
N ILE A 211 22.00 -4.93 6.06
CA ILE A 211 23.23 -4.14 5.90
C ILE A 211 23.02 -2.65 6.22
N ASP A 212 21.91 -2.08 5.77
CA ASP A 212 21.55 -0.66 6.05
C ASP A 212 21.29 -0.39 7.55
N LYS A 213 20.98 -1.43 8.34
CA LYS A 213 20.60 -1.30 9.75
C LYS A 213 21.73 -1.58 10.72
N ILE A 214 22.52 -2.63 10.44
CA ILE A 214 23.53 -3.13 11.37
C ILE A 214 24.95 -2.96 10.85
N GLY A 215 25.13 -2.54 9.59
CA GLY A 215 26.42 -2.36 8.93
C GLY A 215 27.04 -3.68 8.46
N ILE A 216 28.01 -3.55 7.55
CA ILE A 216 28.62 -4.68 6.84
C ILE A 216 29.36 -5.64 7.78
N ASP A 217 30.04 -5.13 8.80
CA ASP A 217 30.81 -5.96 9.74
C ASP A 217 29.91 -6.91 10.54
N ASN A 218 28.73 -6.43 10.98
CA ASN A 218 27.76 -7.26 11.70
C ASN A 218 27.07 -8.25 10.76
N VAL A 219 26.85 -7.89 9.49
CA VAL A 219 26.35 -8.81 8.47
C VAL A 219 27.35 -9.94 8.24
N ASN A 220 28.64 -9.63 8.12
CA ASN A 220 29.71 -10.61 7.97
C ASN A 220 29.75 -11.57 9.18
N ALA A 221 29.66 -11.05 10.39
CA ALA A 221 29.60 -11.87 11.60
C ALA A 221 28.40 -12.82 11.61
N GLU A 222 27.20 -12.33 11.22
CA GLU A 222 26.00 -13.15 11.11
C GLU A 222 26.14 -14.25 10.04
N LEU A 223 26.76 -13.95 8.89
CA LEU A 223 27.01 -14.92 7.83
C LEU A 223 27.93 -16.07 8.34
N ILE A 224 29.01 -15.73 9.04
CA ILE A 224 29.90 -16.73 9.65
C ILE A 224 29.17 -17.57 10.69
N GLU A 225 28.34 -16.95 11.56
CA GLU A 225 27.53 -17.67 12.54
C GLU A 225 26.56 -18.69 11.87
N LYS A 226 26.04 -18.34 10.71
CA LYS A 226 25.20 -19.22 9.89
C LYS A 226 25.98 -20.28 9.10
N GLY A 227 27.30 -20.34 9.32
CA GLY A 227 28.19 -21.34 8.74
C GLY A 227 28.62 -21.05 7.31
N ILE A 228 28.54 -19.81 6.85
CA ILE A 228 29.17 -19.35 5.60
C ILE A 228 30.66 -19.26 5.86
N SER A 229 31.49 -19.79 4.96
CA SER A 229 32.96 -19.76 5.15
C SER A 229 33.52 -18.34 5.04
N GLN A 230 34.66 -18.08 5.72
CA GLN A 230 35.33 -16.76 5.63
C GLN A 230 35.69 -16.43 4.17
N ALA A 231 36.16 -17.41 3.41
CA ALA A 231 36.47 -17.24 1.98
C ALA A 231 35.26 -16.79 1.15
N ALA A 232 34.07 -17.34 1.44
CA ALA A 232 32.83 -16.93 0.79
C ALA A 232 32.40 -15.52 1.19
N VAL A 233 32.56 -15.17 2.48
CA VAL A 233 32.31 -13.79 2.97
C VAL A 233 33.25 -12.80 2.29
N ASP A 234 34.55 -13.11 2.16
CA ASP A 234 35.53 -12.24 1.49
C ASP A 234 35.18 -12.04 -0.01
N GLN A 235 34.69 -13.08 -0.69
CA GLN A 235 34.23 -13.00 -2.07
C GLN A 235 32.93 -12.18 -2.22
N LEU A 236 32.10 -12.13 -1.20
CA LEU A 236 30.87 -11.38 -1.18
C LEU A 236 31.08 -9.86 -1.06
N GLN A 237 32.20 -9.41 -0.41
CA GLN A 237 32.47 -7.99 -0.14
C GLN A 237 32.41 -7.09 -1.38
N PRO A 238 33.09 -7.42 -2.53
CA PRO A 238 33.02 -6.59 -3.73
C PRO A 238 31.60 -6.40 -4.27
N LEU A 239 30.74 -7.42 -4.08
CA LEU A 239 29.34 -7.40 -4.54
C LEU A 239 28.48 -6.47 -3.65
N LEU A 240 28.69 -6.50 -2.34
CA LEU A 240 27.94 -5.67 -1.39
C LEU A 240 28.35 -4.21 -1.37
N THR A 241 29.54 -3.89 -1.89
CA THR A 241 30.10 -2.53 -1.92
C THR A 241 30.10 -1.92 -3.31
N LEU A 242 29.37 -2.52 -4.27
CA LEU A 242 29.25 -1.97 -5.62
C LEU A 242 28.71 -0.53 -5.60
N SER A 243 29.45 0.36 -6.25
CA SER A 243 29.12 1.78 -6.37
C SER A 243 29.20 2.23 -7.83
N GLY A 244 28.71 3.42 -8.12
CA GLY A 244 28.68 3.98 -9.46
C GLY A 244 27.29 3.96 -10.09
N SER A 245 27.23 4.22 -11.39
CA SER A 245 26.00 4.17 -12.21
C SER A 245 25.45 2.74 -12.33
N ASN A 246 24.19 2.61 -12.69
CA ASN A 246 23.57 1.30 -12.93
C ASN A 246 24.34 0.48 -13.97
N ASN A 247 24.86 1.11 -15.03
CA ASN A 247 25.63 0.42 -16.06
C ASN A 247 26.96 -0.10 -15.52
N GLU A 248 27.71 0.70 -14.76
CA GLU A 248 28.98 0.27 -14.14
C GLU A 248 28.74 -0.89 -13.15
N LYS A 249 27.66 -0.85 -12.39
CA LYS A 249 27.25 -1.95 -11.50
C LYS A 249 26.91 -3.23 -12.31
N LEU A 250 26.17 -3.11 -13.44
CA LEU A 250 25.84 -4.23 -14.31
C LEU A 250 27.09 -4.87 -14.93
N GLU A 251 28.04 -4.06 -15.42
CA GLU A 251 29.31 -4.54 -15.99
C GLU A 251 30.16 -5.28 -14.92
N SER A 252 30.20 -4.75 -13.70
CA SER A 252 30.88 -5.39 -12.58
C SER A 252 30.24 -6.74 -12.22
N LEU A 253 28.90 -6.80 -12.17
CA LEU A 253 28.16 -8.04 -11.95
C LEU A 253 28.39 -9.08 -13.04
N GLU A 254 28.46 -8.67 -14.32
CA GLU A 254 28.79 -9.58 -15.44
C GLU A 254 30.13 -10.27 -15.23
N GLN A 255 31.15 -9.52 -14.78
CA GLN A 255 32.48 -10.07 -14.51
C GLN A 255 32.48 -11.01 -13.32
N LEU A 256 31.83 -10.61 -12.23
CA LEU A 256 31.80 -11.35 -10.97
C LEU A 256 30.94 -12.63 -11.09
N LEU A 257 29.87 -12.59 -11.87
CA LEU A 257 28.94 -13.73 -12.04
C LEU A 257 29.16 -14.50 -13.37
N ALA A 258 30.31 -14.32 -14.01
CA ALA A 258 30.62 -14.92 -15.31
C ALA A 258 30.50 -16.47 -15.36
N THR A 259 30.62 -17.15 -14.23
CA THR A 259 30.49 -18.61 -14.12
C THR A 259 29.08 -19.11 -13.78
N SER A 260 28.17 -18.20 -13.43
CA SER A 260 26.80 -18.56 -13.03
C SER A 260 25.81 -18.26 -14.18
N GLU A 261 25.20 -19.29 -14.74
CA GLU A 261 24.19 -19.11 -15.81
C GLU A 261 22.92 -18.42 -15.27
N ILE A 262 22.50 -18.73 -14.03
CA ILE A 262 21.35 -18.05 -13.42
C ILE A 262 21.66 -16.59 -13.11
N GLY A 263 22.89 -16.29 -12.68
CA GLY A 263 23.37 -14.92 -12.45
C GLY A 263 23.35 -14.08 -13.73
N LYS A 264 23.91 -14.63 -14.83
CA LYS A 264 23.87 -13.99 -16.16
C LYS A 264 22.44 -13.66 -16.58
N LYS A 265 21.53 -14.65 -16.43
CA LYS A 265 20.11 -14.42 -16.78
C LYS A 265 19.48 -13.28 -15.98
N GLY A 266 19.78 -13.19 -14.67
CA GLY A 266 19.31 -12.10 -13.83
C GLY A 266 19.86 -10.73 -14.27
N ILE A 267 21.12 -10.66 -14.70
CA ILE A 267 21.77 -9.47 -15.23
C ILE A 267 21.12 -9.04 -16.56
N GLU A 268 20.88 -9.98 -17.47
CA GLU A 268 20.17 -9.70 -18.74
C GLU A 268 18.79 -9.09 -18.49
N GLU A 269 18.04 -9.64 -17.55
CA GLU A 269 16.71 -9.14 -17.18
C GLU A 269 16.79 -7.72 -16.57
N LEU A 270 17.74 -7.46 -15.68
CA LEU A 270 17.96 -6.12 -15.11
C LEU A 270 18.40 -5.12 -16.17
N ARG A 271 19.33 -5.51 -17.06
CA ARG A 271 19.79 -4.64 -18.15
C ARG A 271 18.65 -4.25 -19.08
N PHE A 272 17.76 -5.21 -19.39
CA PHE A 272 16.57 -4.92 -20.20
C PHE A 272 15.62 -3.95 -19.49
N VAL A 273 15.27 -4.23 -18.24
CA VAL A 273 14.32 -3.39 -17.48
C VAL A 273 14.88 -1.97 -17.27
N ILE A 274 16.14 -1.85 -16.83
CA ILE A 274 16.79 -0.54 -16.61
C ILE A 274 16.90 0.21 -17.93
N GLY A 275 17.43 -0.42 -18.98
CA GLY A 275 17.64 0.25 -20.28
C GLY A 275 16.35 0.75 -20.91
N GLN A 276 15.27 -0.04 -20.87
CA GLN A 276 13.98 0.39 -21.39
C GLN A 276 13.33 1.48 -20.52
N THR A 277 13.51 1.42 -19.20
CA THR A 277 13.00 2.47 -18.30
C THR A 277 13.73 3.79 -18.49
N ASP A 278 15.05 3.74 -18.71
CA ASP A 278 15.86 4.93 -19.05
C ASP A 278 15.46 5.54 -20.39
N GLU A 279 15.14 4.71 -21.41
CA GLU A 279 14.71 5.17 -22.74
C GLU A 279 13.34 5.86 -22.69
N ILE A 280 12.39 5.32 -21.91
CA ILE A 280 11.07 5.92 -21.72
C ILE A 280 11.19 7.23 -20.94
N GLY A 281 12.08 7.28 -19.95
CA GLY A 281 12.30 8.39 -19.03
C GLY A 281 11.26 8.41 -17.92
N ILE A 282 11.69 8.13 -16.69
CA ILE A 282 10.92 8.35 -15.45
C ILE A 282 11.57 9.48 -14.65
N ASN A 283 10.79 10.17 -13.80
CA ASN A 283 11.31 11.26 -12.99
C ASN A 283 11.97 10.76 -11.70
N ALA A 284 11.56 9.59 -11.24
CA ALA A 284 12.14 8.95 -10.07
C ALA A 284 13.59 8.51 -10.34
N THR A 285 14.43 8.56 -9.31
CA THR A 285 15.75 7.94 -9.36
C THR A 285 15.61 6.42 -9.39
N LEU A 286 16.15 5.77 -10.43
CA LEU A 286 16.22 4.30 -10.55
C LEU A 286 17.63 3.84 -10.15
N GLU A 287 17.72 2.98 -9.14
CA GLU A 287 18.97 2.48 -8.56
C GLU A 287 19.03 0.96 -8.57
N LEU A 288 20.05 0.38 -9.21
CA LEU A 288 20.42 -1.02 -9.02
C LEU A 288 21.07 -1.17 -7.63
N ASP A 289 20.43 -1.94 -6.76
CA ASP A 289 20.89 -2.19 -5.39
C ASP A 289 21.04 -3.69 -5.12
N VAL A 290 22.26 -4.18 -5.17
CA VAL A 290 22.56 -5.62 -4.96
C VAL A 290 22.25 -6.06 -3.52
N SER A 291 22.26 -5.13 -2.57
CA SER A 291 21.88 -5.42 -1.19
C SER A 291 20.37 -5.56 -0.99
N LEU A 292 19.57 -5.17 -1.97
CA LEU A 292 18.12 -5.38 -1.94
C LEU A 292 17.81 -6.88 -2.07
N ALA A 293 17.78 -7.55 -0.96
CA ALA A 293 17.51 -8.98 -0.85
C ALA A 293 16.12 -9.25 -0.24
N ARG A 294 15.37 -8.19 0.05
CA ARG A 294 14.02 -8.25 0.62
C ARG A 294 13.01 -8.84 -0.31
N GLY A 295 11.96 -9.25 0.29
CA GLY A 295 10.77 -9.74 -0.37
C GLY A 295 10.26 -10.98 0.32
N LEU A 296 9.03 -11.33 0.00
CA LEU A 296 8.45 -12.59 0.42
C LEU A 296 9.18 -13.73 -0.33
N ASN A 297 9.33 -14.87 0.30
CA ASN A 297 10.10 -16.02 -0.23
C ASN A 297 9.61 -16.56 -1.58
N TYR A 298 8.50 -16.01 -2.09
CA TYR A 298 7.94 -16.42 -3.38
C TYR A 298 8.47 -15.62 -4.59
N TYR A 299 9.29 -14.57 -4.42
CA TYR A 299 9.88 -13.86 -5.57
C TYR A 299 10.94 -14.71 -6.28
N THR A 300 10.88 -14.69 -7.62
CA THR A 300 11.71 -15.52 -8.51
C THR A 300 12.54 -14.72 -9.51
N GLY A 301 12.23 -13.46 -9.71
CA GLY A 301 12.88 -12.55 -10.66
C GLY A 301 13.12 -11.17 -10.08
N THR A 302 12.67 -10.14 -10.77
CA THR A 302 12.79 -8.75 -10.37
C THR A 302 12.25 -8.49 -8.97
N ILE A 303 13.01 -7.70 -8.17
CA ILE A 303 12.64 -7.21 -6.85
C ILE A 303 12.62 -5.69 -6.93
N ILE A 304 11.56 -5.07 -6.41
CA ILE A 304 11.35 -3.63 -6.41
C ILE A 304 11.13 -3.15 -4.98
N GLU A 305 11.84 -2.09 -4.58
CA GLU A 305 11.58 -1.38 -3.33
C GLU A 305 11.64 0.13 -3.58
N VAL A 306 10.71 0.88 -2.98
CA VAL A 306 10.64 2.34 -3.12
C VAL A 306 10.82 3.01 -1.78
N LYS A 307 11.75 3.95 -1.73
CA LYS A 307 12.04 4.81 -0.56
C LYS A 307 11.63 6.25 -0.86
N ALA A 308 11.01 6.91 0.12
CA ALA A 308 10.84 8.36 0.09
C ALA A 308 12.19 9.02 0.46
N ASN A 309 12.62 10.02 -0.32
CA ASN A 309 13.95 10.62 -0.13
C ASN A 309 13.97 11.65 1.02
N ASP A 310 12.85 12.34 1.23
CA ASP A 310 12.78 13.49 2.15
C ASP A 310 12.28 13.11 3.56
N VAL A 311 11.97 11.82 3.79
CA VAL A 311 11.41 11.33 5.07
C VAL A 311 12.08 10.02 5.48
N GLN A 312 12.53 9.95 6.73
CA GLN A 312 13.00 8.68 7.30
C GLN A 312 11.83 7.77 7.67
N ILE A 313 11.45 6.92 6.73
CA ILE A 313 10.41 5.90 6.89
C ILE A 313 10.86 4.62 6.16
N GLY A 314 10.30 3.47 6.53
CA GLY A 314 10.54 2.24 5.75
C GLY A 314 9.97 2.34 4.34
N SER A 315 10.24 1.33 3.50
CA SER A 315 9.74 1.27 2.12
C SER A 315 8.26 1.61 2.01
N ILE A 316 7.92 2.52 1.11
CA ILE A 316 6.54 2.99 0.89
C ILE A 316 5.81 2.19 -0.19
N THR A 317 6.58 1.51 -1.06
CA THR A 317 6.09 0.57 -2.06
C THR A 317 7.11 -0.55 -2.19
N GLY A 318 6.64 -1.74 -2.52
CA GLY A 318 7.50 -2.89 -2.81
C GLY A 318 6.80 -3.86 -3.73
N GLY A 319 7.57 -4.74 -4.39
CA GLY A 319 7.02 -5.70 -5.32
C GLY A 319 8.06 -6.61 -5.92
N GLY A 320 7.66 -7.38 -6.92
CA GLY A 320 8.55 -8.24 -7.67
C GLY A 320 7.82 -9.31 -8.48
N ARG A 321 8.61 -10.10 -9.21
CA ARG A 321 8.14 -11.22 -10.03
C ARG A 321 8.05 -12.50 -9.21
N TYR A 322 6.96 -13.23 -9.41
CA TYR A 322 6.67 -14.52 -8.78
C TYR A 322 6.13 -15.52 -9.81
N ASP A 323 6.85 -16.63 -10.07
CA ASP A 323 6.52 -17.56 -11.14
C ASP A 323 5.78 -18.82 -10.64
N ASN A 324 5.85 -19.12 -9.35
CA ASN A 324 5.38 -20.38 -8.81
C ASN A 324 4.23 -20.28 -7.81
N LEU A 325 3.73 -19.06 -7.56
CA LEU A 325 2.75 -18.85 -6.50
C LEU A 325 1.42 -19.56 -6.75
N THR A 326 0.94 -19.57 -8.01
CA THR A 326 -0.26 -20.31 -8.41
C THR A 326 -0.05 -21.83 -8.39
N GLY A 327 1.19 -22.30 -8.55
CA GLY A 327 1.55 -23.72 -8.48
C GLY A 327 1.24 -24.34 -7.13
N VAL A 328 1.34 -23.55 -6.04
CA VAL A 328 0.97 -23.97 -4.69
C VAL A 328 -0.53 -24.32 -4.57
N PHE A 329 -1.35 -23.77 -5.44
CA PHE A 329 -2.79 -24.01 -5.53
C PHE A 329 -3.18 -24.93 -6.71
N GLY A 330 -2.21 -25.64 -7.31
CA GLY A 330 -2.46 -26.62 -8.37
C GLY A 330 -2.43 -26.06 -9.80
N LEU A 331 -1.95 -24.85 -10.03
CA LEU A 331 -1.77 -24.27 -11.35
C LEU A 331 -0.30 -23.84 -11.55
N PRO A 332 0.61 -24.77 -11.84
CA PRO A 332 2.03 -24.47 -12.07
C PRO A 332 2.26 -23.73 -13.41
N GLY A 333 3.41 -23.05 -13.53
CA GLY A 333 3.87 -22.44 -14.79
C GLY A 333 3.13 -21.15 -15.16
N VAL A 334 2.53 -20.47 -14.21
CA VAL A 334 1.89 -19.17 -14.42
C VAL A 334 2.71 -18.09 -13.72
N SER A 335 3.46 -17.32 -14.51
CA SER A 335 4.26 -16.20 -14.04
C SER A 335 3.38 -15.00 -13.69
N GLY A 336 3.78 -14.27 -12.67
CA GLY A 336 3.15 -13.01 -12.27
C GLY A 336 4.19 -12.01 -11.78
N VAL A 337 3.86 -10.74 -11.89
CA VAL A 337 4.64 -9.62 -11.34
C VAL A 337 3.68 -8.60 -10.77
N GLY A 338 4.03 -8.00 -9.63
CA GLY A 338 3.16 -7.01 -9.01
C GLY A 338 3.87 -6.10 -8.03
N ILE A 339 3.19 -5.02 -7.70
CA ILE A 339 3.63 -4.02 -6.72
C ILE A 339 2.53 -3.76 -5.69
N SER A 340 2.93 -3.30 -4.52
CA SER A 340 2.03 -2.94 -3.41
C SER A 340 2.43 -1.60 -2.83
N PHE A 341 1.54 -0.61 -2.89
CA PHE A 341 1.70 0.66 -2.19
C PHE A 341 1.21 0.52 -0.76
N GLY A 342 2.04 0.94 0.19
CA GLY A 342 1.70 0.99 1.60
C GLY A 342 0.96 2.29 1.94
N ALA A 343 -0.37 2.32 1.79
CA ALA A 343 -1.18 3.52 1.91
C ALA A 343 -0.97 4.27 3.24
N ASP A 344 -0.79 3.53 4.34
CA ASP A 344 -0.59 4.12 5.67
C ASP A 344 0.78 4.79 5.82
N ARG A 345 1.82 4.28 5.15
CA ARG A 345 3.13 4.94 5.12
C ARG A 345 3.12 6.16 4.20
N ILE A 346 2.45 6.08 3.06
CA ILE A 346 2.23 7.24 2.17
C ILE A 346 1.47 8.33 2.91
N TYR A 347 0.44 7.97 3.69
CA TYR A 347 -0.30 8.89 4.55
C TYR A 347 0.63 9.61 5.55
N ASP A 348 1.53 8.87 6.20
CA ASP A 348 2.50 9.42 7.15
C ASP A 348 3.49 10.38 6.44
N VAL A 349 3.95 10.05 5.22
CA VAL A 349 4.85 10.89 4.40
C VAL A 349 4.15 12.19 3.99
N LEU A 350 2.94 12.10 3.43
CA LEU A 350 2.17 13.26 2.98
C LEU A 350 1.84 14.23 4.14
N ASN A 351 1.54 13.70 5.33
CA ASN A 351 1.35 14.54 6.52
C ASN A 351 2.65 15.19 7.00
N GLN A 352 3.78 14.48 6.94
CA GLN A 352 5.06 15.02 7.41
C GLN A 352 5.59 16.12 6.49
N LEU A 353 5.33 16.03 5.19
CA LEU A 353 5.77 16.97 4.16
C LEU A 353 4.71 18.03 3.82
N ASP A 354 3.52 17.96 4.43
CA ASP A 354 2.38 18.85 4.16
C ASP A 354 2.00 18.95 2.66
N LEU A 355 1.94 17.79 1.99
CA LEU A 355 1.73 17.69 0.54
C LEU A 355 0.27 17.44 0.13
N TYR A 356 -0.68 17.47 1.07
CA TYR A 356 -2.08 17.34 0.67
C TYR A 356 -2.58 18.59 -0.07
N PRO A 357 -3.35 18.43 -1.16
CA PRO A 357 -3.94 19.54 -1.87
C PRO A 357 -4.83 20.38 -0.95
N THR A 358 -4.81 21.70 -1.16
CA THR A 358 -5.73 22.62 -0.51
C THR A 358 -7.16 22.16 -0.79
N GLY A 359 -8.00 22.01 0.25
CA GLY A 359 -9.37 21.52 0.09
C GLY A 359 -9.54 20.00 0.22
N THR A 360 -8.48 19.23 0.51
CA THR A 360 -8.60 17.83 0.91
C THR A 360 -9.29 17.74 2.29
N GLN A 361 -10.49 18.26 2.39
CA GLN A 361 -11.30 18.22 3.62
C GLN A 361 -12.55 17.38 3.38
N ALA A 362 -12.86 16.49 4.34
CA ALA A 362 -14.16 15.85 4.38
C ALA A 362 -15.16 16.83 4.95
N GLY A 363 -16.26 17.01 4.30
CA GLY A 363 -17.33 17.74 4.93
C GLY A 363 -18.19 18.58 3.99
N THR A 364 -18.96 19.41 4.61
CA THR A 364 -19.86 20.33 3.96
C THR A 364 -19.09 21.50 3.36
N THR A 365 -19.30 21.78 2.08
CA THR A 365 -18.74 22.96 1.42
C THR A 365 -19.55 24.22 1.76
N VAL A 366 -20.87 24.10 1.76
CA VAL A 366 -21.78 25.23 2.05
C VAL A 366 -22.74 24.84 3.16
N PHE A 367 -22.69 25.59 4.25
CA PHE A 367 -23.59 25.43 5.39
C PHE A 367 -24.68 26.52 5.37
N PHE A 368 -25.93 26.11 5.37
CA PHE A 368 -27.07 27.04 5.43
C PHE A 368 -27.52 27.27 6.86
N VAL A 369 -27.65 28.57 7.22
CA VAL A 369 -28.20 29.01 8.51
C VAL A 369 -29.72 28.81 8.51
N ASN A 370 -30.26 28.35 9.64
CA ASN A 370 -31.69 28.17 9.86
C ASN A 370 -32.25 29.24 10.80
N PHE A 371 -33.03 30.17 10.27
CA PHE A 371 -33.72 31.21 11.05
C PHE A 371 -35.18 30.88 11.36
N GLY A 372 -35.77 29.94 10.64
CA GLY A 372 -37.15 29.50 10.82
C GLY A 372 -37.67 28.71 9.62
N ASP A 373 -38.92 28.32 9.68
CA ASP A 373 -39.53 27.41 8.68
C ASP A 373 -39.53 27.94 7.25
N LYS A 374 -39.71 29.26 7.09
CA LYS A 374 -39.73 29.91 5.75
C LYS A 374 -38.35 29.88 5.11
N GLU A 375 -37.35 30.33 5.86
CA GLU A 375 -35.95 30.39 5.44
C GLU A 375 -35.39 28.97 5.22
N ALA A 376 -35.76 28.03 6.08
CA ALA A 376 -35.41 26.62 5.93
C ALA A 376 -35.99 26.01 4.63
N ALA A 377 -37.27 26.30 4.33
CA ALA A 377 -37.91 25.81 3.10
C ALA A 377 -37.25 26.39 1.83
N ALA A 378 -36.82 27.65 1.84
CA ALA A 378 -36.07 28.24 0.75
C ALA A 378 -34.67 27.66 0.65
N SER A 379 -33.95 27.50 1.77
CA SER A 379 -32.63 26.87 1.85
C SER A 379 -32.67 25.48 1.27
N LEU A 380 -33.66 24.66 1.58
CA LEU A 380 -33.78 23.28 1.06
C LEU A 380 -33.90 23.24 -0.48
N LYS A 381 -34.55 24.26 -1.11
CA LYS A 381 -34.59 24.33 -2.57
C LYS A 381 -33.21 24.62 -3.17
N HIS A 382 -32.46 25.56 -2.57
CA HIS A 382 -31.10 25.89 -3.00
C HIS A 382 -30.12 24.75 -2.75
N ILE A 383 -30.23 24.08 -1.61
CA ILE A 383 -29.48 22.85 -1.28
C ILE A 383 -29.67 21.77 -2.34
N LYS A 384 -30.93 21.56 -2.80
CA LYS A 384 -31.20 20.60 -3.88
C LYS A 384 -30.43 20.95 -5.16
N SER A 385 -30.38 22.23 -5.53
CA SER A 385 -29.67 22.71 -6.72
C SER A 385 -28.15 22.57 -6.59
N LEU A 386 -27.58 22.92 -5.44
CA LEU A 386 -26.14 22.78 -5.15
C LEU A 386 -25.72 21.31 -5.18
N ARG A 387 -26.49 20.42 -4.54
CA ARG A 387 -26.23 18.99 -4.55
C ARG A 387 -26.31 18.39 -5.95
N ALA A 388 -27.26 18.84 -6.78
CA ALA A 388 -27.34 18.42 -8.19
C ALA A 388 -26.12 18.89 -9.01
N ALA A 389 -25.49 19.99 -8.59
CA ALA A 389 -24.24 20.48 -9.18
C ALA A 389 -22.96 19.84 -8.59
N GLY A 390 -23.10 18.89 -7.65
CA GLY A 390 -21.97 18.19 -7.01
C GLY A 390 -21.36 18.91 -5.82
N ILE A 391 -22.01 19.99 -5.32
CA ILE A 391 -21.51 20.76 -4.17
C ILE A 391 -22.14 20.22 -2.89
N SER A 392 -21.31 19.80 -1.92
CA SER A 392 -21.78 19.32 -0.63
C SER A 392 -22.34 20.44 0.22
N CYS A 393 -23.54 20.26 0.75
CA CYS A 393 -24.18 21.27 1.57
C CYS A 393 -25.15 20.70 2.59
N GLU A 394 -25.29 21.39 3.70
CA GLU A 394 -26.23 21.05 4.78
C GLU A 394 -26.96 22.28 5.31
N LEU A 395 -28.12 22.06 5.93
CA LEU A 395 -28.89 23.04 6.66
C LEU A 395 -28.76 22.76 8.16
N TYR A 396 -28.56 23.80 8.98
CA TYR A 396 -28.60 23.59 10.43
C TYR A 396 -29.99 23.05 10.83
N PRO A 397 -30.05 21.95 11.60
CA PRO A 397 -31.32 21.21 11.77
C PRO A 397 -32.35 21.94 12.61
N GLU A 398 -31.93 22.86 13.47
CA GLU A 398 -32.79 23.57 14.41
C GLU A 398 -32.73 25.08 14.20
N THR A 399 -33.84 25.79 14.46
CA THR A 399 -33.80 27.23 14.55
C THR A 399 -32.96 27.67 15.75
N ALA A 400 -31.88 28.42 15.51
CA ALA A 400 -30.95 28.82 16.55
C ALA A 400 -30.37 30.22 16.28
N LYS A 401 -29.80 30.84 17.34
CA LYS A 401 -29.10 32.11 17.18
C LYS A 401 -27.92 31.99 16.22
N MET A 402 -27.70 32.99 15.38
CA MET A 402 -26.61 33.06 14.40
C MET A 402 -25.26 32.68 15.02
N LYS A 403 -24.93 33.19 16.22
CA LYS A 403 -23.66 32.89 16.90
C LYS A 403 -23.43 31.36 17.11
N LYS A 404 -24.48 30.60 17.47
CA LYS A 404 -24.40 29.15 17.66
C LYS A 404 -24.11 28.46 16.34
N GLN A 405 -24.80 28.87 15.29
CA GLN A 405 -24.66 28.26 13.97
C GLN A 405 -23.32 28.60 13.31
N MET A 406 -22.85 29.84 13.45
CA MET A 406 -21.50 30.25 13.01
C MET A 406 -20.39 29.51 13.77
N GLY A 407 -20.58 29.28 15.09
CA GLY A 407 -19.68 28.44 15.88
C GLY A 407 -19.61 27.02 15.35
N TYR A 408 -20.75 26.40 15.03
CA TYR A 408 -20.81 25.10 14.42
C TYR A 408 -20.05 25.03 13.09
N ALA A 409 -20.27 26.03 12.21
CA ALA A 409 -19.55 26.08 10.93
C ALA A 409 -18.03 26.21 11.11
N ASN A 410 -17.59 27.05 12.05
CA ASN A 410 -16.18 27.21 12.38
C ASN A 410 -15.55 25.95 12.96
N ASP A 411 -16.21 25.33 13.94
CA ASP A 411 -15.70 24.13 14.62
C ASP A 411 -15.61 22.92 13.68
N ASN A 412 -16.45 22.90 12.63
CA ASN A 412 -16.42 21.87 11.57
C ASN A 412 -15.61 22.29 10.34
N HIS A 413 -14.90 23.41 10.39
CA HIS A 413 -14.06 23.94 9.30
C HIS A 413 -14.80 24.06 7.97
N ILE A 414 -16.09 24.45 8.00
CA ILE A 414 -16.89 24.62 6.79
C ILE A 414 -16.47 25.92 6.10
N PRO A 415 -16.06 25.88 4.81
CA PRO A 415 -15.47 27.05 4.16
C PRO A 415 -16.47 28.15 3.85
N TYR A 416 -17.75 27.82 3.62
CA TYR A 416 -18.76 28.79 3.25
C TYR A 416 -20.04 28.66 4.09
N VAL A 417 -20.58 29.82 4.50
CA VAL A 417 -21.89 29.90 5.17
C VAL A 417 -22.86 30.65 4.28
N ALA A 418 -23.97 30.04 3.97
CA ALA A 418 -25.08 30.60 3.21
C ALA A 418 -26.15 31.13 4.17
N ILE A 419 -26.51 32.38 4.03
CA ILE A 419 -27.47 33.10 4.86
C ILE A 419 -28.64 33.49 3.98
N ILE A 420 -29.85 33.12 4.40
CA ILE A 420 -31.10 33.51 3.78
C ILE A 420 -31.98 34.12 4.88
N GLY A 421 -32.15 35.41 4.84
CA GLY A 421 -33.12 36.16 5.68
C GLY A 421 -34.28 36.67 4.85
N GLU A 422 -35.09 37.56 5.41
CA GLU A 422 -36.25 38.14 4.72
C GLU A 422 -35.85 38.90 3.44
N THR A 423 -34.73 39.62 3.47
CA THR A 423 -34.21 40.38 2.32
C THR A 423 -33.81 39.47 1.17
N GLU A 424 -33.09 38.38 1.48
CA GLU A 424 -32.66 37.40 0.47
C GLU A 424 -33.84 36.63 -0.10
N LEU A 425 -34.89 36.36 0.72
CA LEU A 425 -36.13 35.75 0.26
C LEU A 425 -36.86 36.62 -0.78
N GLU A 426 -36.96 37.93 -0.52
CA GLU A 426 -37.60 38.87 -1.43
C GLU A 426 -36.86 39.00 -2.76
N LYS A 427 -35.53 39.02 -2.72
CA LYS A 427 -34.66 39.16 -3.90
C LYS A 427 -34.34 37.82 -4.60
N SER A 428 -34.69 36.69 -4.01
CA SER A 428 -34.32 35.37 -4.49
C SER A 428 -32.78 35.18 -4.59
N THR A 429 -32.04 35.75 -3.62
CA THR A 429 -30.59 35.68 -3.51
C THR A 429 -30.18 34.92 -2.22
N VAL A 430 -28.91 34.71 -2.08
CA VAL A 430 -28.27 34.10 -0.90
C VAL A 430 -27.03 34.91 -0.55
N THR A 431 -26.90 35.35 0.68
CA THR A 431 -25.66 35.93 1.16
C THR A 431 -24.67 34.79 1.48
N LEU A 432 -23.63 34.66 0.65
CA LEU A 432 -22.55 33.67 0.82
C LEU A 432 -21.38 34.32 1.56
N LYS A 433 -21.03 33.77 2.73
CA LYS A 433 -19.90 34.22 3.53
C LYS A 433 -18.75 33.23 3.45
N SER A 434 -17.56 33.72 3.07
CA SER A 434 -16.31 32.93 3.22
C SER A 434 -15.92 32.94 4.72
N MET A 435 -15.68 31.77 5.27
CA MET A 435 -15.24 31.62 6.66
C MET A 435 -13.75 31.90 6.82
N GLU A 436 -12.97 31.79 5.75
CA GLU A 436 -11.54 32.06 5.74
C GLU A 436 -11.26 33.59 5.71
N THR A 437 -11.86 34.30 4.73
CA THR A 437 -11.61 35.72 4.54
C THR A 437 -12.57 36.63 5.32
N GLY A 438 -13.74 36.11 5.71
CA GLY A 438 -14.84 36.87 6.33
C GLY A 438 -15.66 37.67 5.33
N GLU A 439 -15.31 37.68 4.03
CA GLU A 439 -16.04 38.39 2.98
C GLU A 439 -17.44 37.81 2.78
N GLN A 440 -18.38 38.70 2.42
CA GLN A 440 -19.76 38.32 2.16
C GLN A 440 -20.19 38.89 0.80
N GLU A 441 -20.87 38.05 0.02
CA GLU A 441 -21.38 38.39 -1.30
C GLU A 441 -22.85 37.98 -1.40
N GLU A 442 -23.70 38.87 -1.92
CA GLU A 442 -25.08 38.54 -2.25
C GLU A 442 -25.15 37.99 -3.67
N LEU A 443 -25.46 36.69 -3.81
CA LEU A 443 -25.38 35.93 -5.05
C LEU A 443 -26.66 35.16 -5.34
N THR A 444 -26.94 34.92 -6.60
CA THR A 444 -27.93 33.94 -7.00
C THR A 444 -27.35 32.51 -6.82
N ILE A 445 -28.22 31.50 -6.73
CA ILE A 445 -27.76 30.11 -6.58
C ILE A 445 -26.89 29.67 -7.75
N GLN A 446 -27.14 30.15 -8.97
CA GLN A 446 -26.32 29.82 -10.15
C GLN A 446 -24.90 30.43 -10.01
N GLN A 447 -24.79 31.65 -9.56
CA GLN A 447 -23.49 32.28 -9.32
C GLN A 447 -22.68 31.56 -8.23
N ILE A 448 -23.36 31.05 -7.18
CA ILE A 448 -22.70 30.22 -6.17
C ILE A 448 -22.18 28.90 -6.79
N ILE A 449 -22.99 28.25 -7.64
CA ILE A 449 -22.58 27.04 -8.35
C ILE A 449 -21.35 27.30 -9.23
N ASP A 450 -21.37 28.42 -9.98
CA ASP A 450 -20.27 28.76 -10.89
C ASP A 450 -18.99 29.16 -10.14
N LYS A 451 -19.14 29.73 -8.95
CA LYS A 451 -18.00 30.10 -8.06
C LYS A 451 -17.34 28.91 -7.37
N LEU A 452 -18.11 27.87 -7.07
CA LEU A 452 -17.65 26.74 -6.24
C LEU A 452 -17.33 25.47 -7.06
N LYS A 453 -17.52 25.49 -8.37
CA LYS A 453 -17.06 24.48 -9.32
C LYS A 453 -15.65 24.75 -9.81
#